data_c86ffd7afdd62318cec3c77c29eeb1f6
#
_entry.id   c86ffd7afdd62318cec3c77c29eeb1f6
#
_cell.length_a   1.000
_cell.length_b   1.000
_cell.length_c   1.000
_cell.angle_alpha   90.00
_cell.angle_beta   90.00
_cell.angle_gamma   90.00
#
_symmetry.space_group_name_H-M   'P 1'
#
loop_
_entity.id
_entity.type
_entity.pdbx_description
1 polymer ?
#
loop_
_entity_poly.entity_id
_entity_poly.type
_entity_poly.pdbx_seq_one_letter_code
_entity_poly.pdbx_strand_id
1 'polypeptide(L)'
;MGPGGGPITNEGAGGEVYHTIYYIAESPHSKEVIYAGADDGLVHITTDGGNSWKNISPKLEEGMINSIEVSPHNPSTVYIAYNRYKFDDFKPYILKSTDYGSSWKMLGTGIEENSFVRVVREDIEKEGLLYAGTERGIYMSIDDGISWHKWQRNLPVVPITDLVVHKNDLVVATQGRSFWILDDLSPLREYSDEMRSKNIHMFDVKDSHKVLRSAMRRQGPMGKNPYYGTEVKFFLRDIDEEDSTVLKVEFMSEDMKVLRSYSSDSELRQNKIDIAEGFHTLRWGGNVEGFELPKGVMPPRGSQG
;
A
#
# COMPACT_ATOMS: atom_id res chain seq x y z
N MET A 1 -41.31 -1.01 3.44
CA MET A 1 -40.15 -1.16 4.36
C MET A 1 -40.65 -1.02 5.78
N GLY A 2 -40.25 -1.92 6.69
CA GLY A 2 -40.57 -1.82 8.10
C GLY A 2 -39.79 -0.69 8.77
N PRO A 3 -40.27 -0.11 9.85
CA PRO A 3 -39.53 0.88 10.60
C PRO A 3 -38.36 0.24 11.33
N GLY A 4 -37.15 0.63 10.99
CA GLY A 4 -35.90 0.29 11.70
C GLY A 4 -35.14 -0.88 11.15
N GLY A 5 -33.86 -0.71 11.11
CA GLY A 5 -32.91 -1.78 10.89
C GLY A 5 -32.76 -2.28 9.47
N GLY A 6 -32.31 -2.55 8.61
CA GLY A 6 -32.20 -3.14 7.26
C GLY A 6 -32.82 -4.52 7.14
N PRO A 7 -32.63 -5.20 6.05
CA PRO A 7 -33.31 -6.46 5.73
C PRO A 7 -33.02 -7.61 6.71
N ILE A 8 -31.96 -7.52 7.49
CA ILE A 8 -31.56 -8.56 8.45
C ILE A 8 -31.93 -8.18 9.89
N THR A 9 -31.94 -6.89 10.20
CA THR A 9 -32.18 -6.38 11.56
C THR A 9 -33.50 -5.65 11.66
N ASN A 10 -34.59 -6.32 11.49
CA ASN A 10 -35.94 -5.74 11.67
C ASN A 10 -36.19 -5.45 13.17
N GLU A 11 -35.38 -4.60 13.76
CA GLU A 11 -35.39 -4.37 15.20
C GLU A 11 -35.89 -2.96 15.52
N GLY A 12 -37.05 -2.88 16.11
CA GLY A 12 -37.56 -1.66 16.74
C GLY A 12 -36.82 -1.27 18.03
N ALA A 13 -35.57 -1.69 18.20
CA ALA A 13 -34.78 -1.56 19.42
C ALA A 13 -33.84 -0.35 19.43
N GLY A 14 -34.12 0.73 18.72
CA GLY A 14 -33.28 1.93 18.72
C GLY A 14 -31.92 1.74 18.03
N GLY A 15 -31.81 0.73 17.19
CA GLY A 15 -30.66 0.50 16.32
C GLY A 15 -30.64 1.48 15.15
N GLU A 16 -29.63 1.36 14.32
CA GLU A 16 -29.43 2.19 13.11
C GLU A 16 -30.66 2.12 12.21
N VAL A 17 -31.11 3.28 11.77
CA VAL A 17 -32.20 3.38 10.80
C VAL A 17 -31.61 3.03 9.45
N TYR A 18 -32.25 2.12 8.71
CA TYR A 18 -31.91 1.82 7.34
C TYR A 18 -31.99 3.08 6.45
N HIS A 19 -31.12 3.23 5.46
CA HIS A 19 -30.84 4.44 4.69
C HIS A 19 -29.92 5.43 5.40
N THR A 20 -29.04 4.93 6.25
CA THR A 20 -28.02 5.73 6.94
C THR A 20 -26.85 6.04 6.01
N ILE A 21 -26.40 7.28 6.00
CA ILE A 21 -25.14 7.65 5.34
C ILE A 21 -24.01 6.91 6.07
N TYR A 22 -23.35 6.03 5.35
CA TYR A 22 -22.28 5.19 5.88
C TYR A 22 -20.88 5.72 5.55
N TYR A 23 -20.76 6.41 4.40
CA TYR A 23 -19.49 6.97 3.96
C TYR A 23 -19.68 8.37 3.33
N ILE A 24 -18.75 9.26 3.64
CA ILE A 24 -18.67 10.60 3.04
C ILE A 24 -17.24 10.80 2.54
N ALA A 25 -17.08 11.26 1.29
CA ALA A 25 -15.80 11.57 0.68
C ALA A 25 -15.84 12.98 0.07
N GLU A 26 -14.94 13.83 0.51
CA GLU A 26 -14.66 15.13 -0.11
C GLU A 26 -13.64 14.95 -1.24
N SER A 27 -13.86 15.66 -2.35
CA SER A 27 -12.91 15.63 -3.46
C SER A 27 -11.61 16.37 -3.09
N PRO A 28 -10.42 15.77 -3.33
CA PRO A 28 -9.15 16.47 -3.12
C PRO A 28 -8.93 17.64 -4.07
N HIS A 29 -9.74 17.76 -5.13
CA HIS A 29 -9.63 18.81 -6.15
C HIS A 29 -10.53 20.02 -5.87
N SER A 30 -11.67 19.81 -5.20
CA SER A 30 -12.62 20.88 -4.88
C SER A 30 -13.45 20.50 -3.66
N LYS A 31 -13.38 21.34 -2.63
CA LYS A 31 -14.16 21.19 -1.39
C LYS A 31 -15.69 21.30 -1.58
N GLU A 32 -16.13 21.77 -2.74
CA GLU A 32 -17.57 21.86 -3.07
C GLU A 32 -18.12 20.53 -3.59
N VAL A 33 -17.22 19.61 -3.99
CA VAL A 33 -17.57 18.29 -4.51
C VAL A 33 -17.46 17.26 -3.40
N ILE A 34 -18.62 16.75 -2.98
CA ILE A 34 -18.72 15.77 -1.88
C ILE A 34 -19.59 14.61 -2.35
N TYR A 35 -19.18 13.41 -2.00
CA TYR A 35 -19.93 12.18 -2.24
C TYR A 35 -20.45 11.63 -0.91
N ALA A 36 -21.67 11.14 -0.90
CA ALA A 36 -22.29 10.46 0.22
C ALA A 36 -22.79 9.09 -0.22
N GLY A 37 -22.36 8.04 0.46
CA GLY A 37 -22.79 6.66 0.25
C GLY A 37 -23.56 6.13 1.45
N ALA A 38 -24.62 5.37 1.21
CA ALA A 38 -25.50 4.85 2.25
C ALA A 38 -25.45 3.32 2.32
N ASP A 39 -26.00 2.79 3.40
CA ASP A 39 -26.05 1.34 3.70
C ASP A 39 -27.14 0.60 2.89
N ASP A 40 -27.91 1.32 2.09
CA ASP A 40 -28.89 0.81 1.12
C ASP A 40 -28.38 0.81 -0.33
N GLY A 41 -27.11 1.22 -0.54
CA GLY A 41 -26.48 1.28 -1.85
C GLY A 41 -26.70 2.56 -2.63
N LEU A 42 -27.38 3.55 -2.05
CA LEU A 42 -27.52 4.85 -2.67
C LEU A 42 -26.21 5.66 -2.58
N VAL A 43 -25.91 6.35 -3.69
CA VAL A 43 -24.80 7.30 -3.77
C VAL A 43 -25.31 8.63 -4.26
N HIS A 44 -24.97 9.68 -3.56
CA HIS A 44 -25.29 11.04 -3.92
C HIS A 44 -24.02 11.88 -4.07
N ILE A 45 -24.05 12.82 -4.99
CA ILE A 45 -23.01 13.82 -5.18
C ILE A 45 -23.60 15.22 -5.02
N THR A 46 -22.85 16.10 -4.37
CA THR A 46 -23.01 17.55 -4.48
C THR A 46 -21.80 18.15 -5.21
N THR A 47 -22.03 19.23 -5.94
CA THR A 47 -20.98 20.03 -6.60
C THR A 47 -21.07 21.50 -6.22
N ASP A 48 -21.85 21.82 -5.20
CA ASP A 48 -22.14 23.17 -4.73
C ASP A 48 -22.06 23.28 -3.19
N GLY A 49 -21.23 22.44 -2.57
CA GLY A 49 -20.99 22.46 -1.13
C GLY A 49 -22.17 22.00 -0.29
N GLY A 50 -23.04 21.16 -0.84
CA GLY A 50 -24.17 20.56 -0.13
C GLY A 50 -25.50 21.30 -0.31
N ASN A 51 -25.56 22.35 -1.12
CA ASN A 51 -26.82 23.08 -1.38
C ASN A 51 -27.80 22.24 -2.22
N SER A 52 -27.28 21.41 -3.13
CA SER A 52 -28.06 20.44 -3.87
C SER A 52 -27.35 19.10 -3.97
N TRP A 53 -28.14 18.02 -4.08
CA TRP A 53 -27.63 16.65 -4.17
C TRP A 53 -28.27 15.93 -5.36
N LYS A 54 -27.43 15.25 -6.14
CA LYS A 54 -27.86 14.43 -7.27
C LYS A 54 -27.62 12.96 -6.94
N ASN A 55 -28.62 12.12 -7.15
CA ASN A 55 -28.46 10.67 -7.05
C ASN A 55 -27.66 10.16 -8.27
N ILE A 56 -26.57 9.46 -7.99
CA ILE A 56 -25.65 8.86 -8.96
C ILE A 56 -25.45 7.37 -8.70
N SER A 57 -26.35 6.74 -7.98
CA SER A 57 -26.25 5.34 -7.56
C SER A 57 -26.01 4.40 -8.74
N PRO A 58 -25.12 3.42 -8.60
CA PRO A 58 -24.96 2.38 -9.61
C PRO A 58 -26.27 1.56 -9.73
N LYS A 59 -26.54 1.07 -10.93
CA LYS A 59 -27.71 0.21 -11.19
C LYS A 59 -27.41 -1.23 -10.75
N LEU A 60 -27.26 -1.45 -9.46
CA LEU A 60 -27.06 -2.75 -8.85
C LEU A 60 -28.25 -3.09 -7.97
N GLU A 61 -28.35 -4.37 -7.60
CA GLU A 61 -29.25 -4.81 -6.55
C GLU A 61 -28.83 -4.17 -5.22
N GLU A 62 -29.73 -4.13 -4.28
CA GLU A 62 -29.55 -3.54 -2.95
C GLU A 62 -28.29 -4.06 -2.23
N GLY A 63 -27.52 -3.15 -1.64
CA GLY A 63 -26.26 -3.46 -0.94
C GLY A 63 -25.75 -2.23 -0.21
N MET A 64 -24.52 -2.22 0.25
CA MET A 64 -23.95 -1.17 1.08
C MET A 64 -22.75 -0.51 0.39
N ILE A 65 -22.70 0.80 0.43
CA ILE A 65 -21.52 1.59 0.05
C ILE A 65 -20.56 1.59 1.24
N ASN A 66 -19.51 0.80 1.16
CA ASN A 66 -18.57 0.65 2.27
C ASN A 66 -17.49 1.73 2.28
N SER A 67 -16.99 2.11 1.10
CA SER A 67 -16.08 3.25 0.95
C SER A 67 -16.25 3.91 -0.41
N ILE A 68 -15.90 5.19 -0.46
CA ILE A 68 -15.81 6.00 -1.68
C ILE A 68 -14.42 6.59 -1.72
N GLU A 69 -13.75 6.49 -2.86
CA GLU A 69 -12.46 7.09 -3.13
C GLU A 69 -12.56 8.00 -4.33
N VAL A 70 -12.34 9.28 -4.15
CA VAL A 70 -12.18 10.22 -5.26
C VAL A 70 -10.73 10.20 -5.70
N SER A 71 -10.47 9.94 -6.97
CA SER A 71 -9.11 9.87 -7.51
C SER A 71 -8.31 11.13 -7.16
N PRO A 72 -7.09 11.00 -6.63
CA PRO A 72 -6.22 12.15 -6.42
C PRO A 72 -5.66 12.73 -7.73
N HIS A 73 -5.79 12.00 -8.85
CA HIS A 73 -5.24 12.37 -10.15
C HIS A 73 -6.28 13.00 -11.08
N ASN A 74 -7.54 12.55 -10.99
CA ASN A 74 -8.60 13.02 -11.89
C ASN A 74 -9.87 13.35 -11.11
N PRO A 75 -10.35 14.62 -11.14
CA PRO A 75 -11.51 15.05 -10.36
C PRO A 75 -12.83 14.37 -10.72
N SER A 76 -12.95 13.83 -11.93
CA SER A 76 -14.17 13.15 -12.39
C SER A 76 -14.16 11.65 -12.11
N THR A 77 -13.01 11.11 -11.66
CA THR A 77 -12.87 9.68 -11.38
C THR A 77 -13.16 9.38 -9.91
N VAL A 78 -14.00 8.38 -9.68
CA VAL A 78 -14.37 7.91 -8.35
C VAL A 78 -14.50 6.40 -8.33
N TYR A 79 -14.04 5.79 -7.25
CA TYR A 79 -14.13 4.37 -6.99
C TYR A 79 -15.04 4.11 -5.80
N ILE A 80 -15.78 3.00 -5.83
CA ILE A 80 -16.66 2.58 -4.73
C ILE A 80 -16.35 1.14 -4.38
N ALA A 81 -16.15 0.86 -3.09
CA ALA A 81 -16.25 -0.48 -2.53
C ALA A 81 -17.70 -0.73 -2.14
N TYR A 82 -18.30 -1.69 -2.80
CA TYR A 82 -19.69 -2.07 -2.62
C TYR A 82 -19.76 -3.50 -2.10
N ASN A 83 -20.65 -3.78 -1.17
CA ASN A 83 -20.83 -5.14 -0.68
C ASN A 83 -22.28 -5.47 -0.41
N ARG A 84 -22.58 -6.79 -0.42
CA ARG A 84 -23.92 -7.34 -0.26
C ARG A 84 -23.94 -8.50 0.75
N TYR A 85 -22.99 -8.50 1.70
CA TYR A 85 -22.88 -9.61 2.65
C TYR A 85 -24.16 -9.82 3.49
N LYS A 86 -24.94 -8.76 3.72
CA LYS A 86 -26.25 -8.83 4.38
C LYS A 86 -27.30 -9.59 3.57
N PHE A 87 -27.05 -9.85 2.30
CA PHE A 87 -27.88 -10.60 1.35
C PHE A 87 -27.29 -11.94 0.95
N ASP A 88 -26.34 -12.46 1.75
CA ASP A 88 -25.62 -13.72 1.49
C ASP A 88 -24.84 -13.71 0.17
N ASP A 89 -24.43 -12.53 -0.28
CA ASP A 89 -23.62 -12.34 -1.48
C ASP A 89 -22.26 -11.76 -1.07
N PHE A 90 -21.22 -12.60 -1.13
CA PHE A 90 -19.86 -12.28 -0.69
C PHE A 90 -18.91 -11.91 -1.83
N LYS A 91 -19.43 -11.69 -3.03
CA LYS A 91 -18.62 -11.33 -4.18
C LYS A 91 -17.93 -9.99 -4.01
N PRO A 92 -16.75 -9.81 -4.62
CA PRO A 92 -16.04 -8.54 -4.60
C PRO A 92 -16.65 -7.57 -5.62
N TYR A 93 -17.20 -6.48 -5.14
CA TYR A 93 -17.73 -5.42 -5.98
C TYR A 93 -16.89 -4.16 -5.80
N ILE A 94 -16.16 -3.79 -6.84
CA ILE A 94 -15.51 -2.49 -6.99
C ILE A 94 -16.09 -1.82 -8.22
N LEU A 95 -16.51 -0.59 -8.08
CA LEU A 95 -17.09 0.21 -9.16
C LEU A 95 -16.20 1.41 -9.43
N LYS A 96 -16.01 1.74 -10.70
CA LYS A 96 -15.31 2.94 -11.16
C LYS A 96 -16.24 3.77 -12.03
N SER A 97 -16.23 5.07 -11.80
CA SER A 97 -16.78 6.07 -12.70
C SER A 97 -15.67 7.03 -13.11
N THR A 98 -15.76 7.56 -14.33
CA THR A 98 -14.85 8.61 -14.85
C THR A 98 -15.61 9.87 -15.27
N ASP A 99 -16.87 9.98 -14.83
CA ASP A 99 -17.81 11.03 -15.23
C ASP A 99 -18.68 11.52 -14.05
N TYR A 100 -18.04 11.64 -12.86
CA TYR A 100 -18.71 12.07 -11.62
C TYR A 100 -19.89 11.16 -11.23
N GLY A 101 -19.81 9.86 -11.51
CA GLY A 101 -20.86 8.90 -11.18
C GLY A 101 -22.03 8.85 -12.16
N SER A 102 -21.93 9.49 -13.34
CA SER A 102 -22.98 9.41 -14.35
C SER A 102 -23.07 8.02 -15.00
N SER A 103 -21.94 7.32 -15.08
CA SER A 103 -21.85 5.92 -15.46
C SER A 103 -20.87 5.14 -14.59
N TRP A 104 -21.09 3.83 -14.47
CA TRP A 104 -20.29 2.96 -13.61
C TRP A 104 -19.82 1.72 -14.37
N LYS A 105 -18.56 1.36 -14.16
CA LYS A 105 -17.95 0.12 -14.64
C LYS A 105 -17.58 -0.76 -13.44
N MET A 106 -17.93 -2.04 -13.52
CA MET A 106 -17.51 -3.04 -12.55
C MET A 106 -16.04 -3.39 -12.76
N LEU A 107 -15.29 -3.41 -11.66
CA LEU A 107 -13.92 -3.91 -11.55
C LEU A 107 -13.94 -5.11 -10.59
N GLY A 108 -12.80 -5.78 -10.41
CA GLY A 108 -12.72 -6.83 -9.38
C GLY A 108 -12.29 -8.19 -9.93
N THR A 109 -11.95 -8.28 -11.21
CA THR A 109 -11.38 -9.49 -11.80
C THR A 109 -10.08 -9.87 -11.09
N GLY A 110 -10.00 -11.09 -10.53
CA GLY A 110 -8.83 -11.59 -9.81
C GLY A 110 -8.95 -11.55 -8.28
N ILE A 111 -10.00 -10.91 -7.73
CA ILE A 111 -10.34 -11.05 -6.30
C ILE A 111 -11.17 -12.32 -6.10
N GLU A 112 -10.90 -13.07 -5.04
CA GLU A 112 -11.64 -14.29 -4.68
C GLU A 112 -13.14 -13.99 -4.49
N GLU A 113 -14.04 -14.81 -5.06
CA GLU A 113 -15.50 -14.58 -5.03
C GLU A 113 -16.13 -14.53 -3.63
N ASN A 114 -15.48 -15.11 -2.63
CA ASN A 114 -15.93 -15.10 -1.24
C ASN A 114 -15.20 -14.03 -0.38
N SER A 115 -14.70 -12.99 -1.02
CA SER A 115 -13.88 -11.95 -0.39
C SER A 115 -14.44 -10.56 -0.75
N PHE A 116 -15.61 -10.22 -0.19
CA PHE A 116 -16.22 -8.93 -0.46
C PHE A 116 -15.31 -7.76 -0.05
N VAL A 117 -15.39 -6.68 -0.82
CA VAL A 117 -14.53 -5.51 -0.66
C VAL A 117 -15.09 -4.55 0.38
N ARG A 118 -14.23 -4.07 1.27
CA ARG A 118 -14.57 -3.08 2.30
C ARG A 118 -14.05 -1.69 1.95
N VAL A 119 -12.91 -1.62 1.29
CA VAL A 119 -12.24 -0.35 0.99
C VAL A 119 -11.45 -0.45 -0.31
N VAL A 120 -11.44 0.62 -1.07
CA VAL A 120 -10.56 0.82 -2.23
C VAL A 120 -9.88 2.17 -2.07
N ARG A 121 -8.59 2.23 -2.43
CA ARG A 121 -7.78 3.47 -2.45
C ARG A 121 -6.93 3.51 -3.70
N GLU A 122 -6.76 4.70 -4.26
CA GLU A 122 -5.80 4.96 -5.33
C GLU A 122 -4.51 5.54 -4.73
N ASP A 123 -3.36 5.17 -5.30
CA ASP A 123 -2.08 5.72 -4.90
C ASP A 123 -2.01 7.21 -5.21
N ILE A 124 -1.50 8.00 -4.25
CA ILE A 124 -1.48 9.47 -4.37
C ILE A 124 -0.44 10.00 -5.37
N GLU A 125 0.52 9.17 -5.80
CA GLU A 125 1.59 9.57 -6.72
C GLU A 125 1.54 8.82 -8.06
N LYS A 126 0.94 7.61 -8.09
CA LYS A 126 0.84 6.79 -9.30
C LYS A 126 -0.61 6.53 -9.68
N GLU A 127 -1.07 7.20 -10.72
CA GLU A 127 -2.40 6.95 -11.30
C GLU A 127 -2.58 5.49 -11.70
N GLY A 128 -3.73 4.91 -11.37
CA GLY A 128 -4.10 3.53 -11.69
C GLY A 128 -3.42 2.46 -10.83
N LEU A 129 -2.59 2.81 -9.87
CA LEU A 129 -2.14 1.91 -8.81
C LEU A 129 -3.19 1.92 -7.70
N LEU A 130 -3.88 0.80 -7.54
CA LEU A 130 -5.01 0.69 -6.62
C LEU A 130 -4.75 -0.37 -5.54
N TYR A 131 -5.29 -0.14 -4.36
CA TYR A 131 -5.30 -1.06 -3.23
C TYR A 131 -6.73 -1.35 -2.81
N ALA A 132 -7.05 -2.62 -2.59
CA ALA A 132 -8.35 -3.05 -2.10
C ALA A 132 -8.22 -3.87 -0.83
N GLY A 133 -8.91 -3.43 0.22
CA GLY A 133 -9.07 -4.18 1.45
C GLY A 133 -10.36 -4.99 1.41
N THR A 134 -10.25 -6.27 1.70
CA THR A 134 -11.36 -7.22 1.64
C THR A 134 -11.61 -7.87 2.99
N GLU A 135 -12.65 -8.71 3.09
CA GLU A 135 -12.90 -9.55 4.26
C GLU A 135 -11.77 -10.53 4.56
N ARG A 136 -10.93 -10.88 3.56
CA ARG A 136 -9.91 -11.92 3.69
C ARG A 136 -8.49 -11.47 3.36
N GLY A 137 -8.25 -10.16 3.41
CA GLY A 137 -6.93 -9.61 3.18
C GLY A 137 -6.90 -8.48 2.15
N ILE A 138 -5.72 -8.24 1.61
CA ILE A 138 -5.45 -7.10 0.73
C ILE A 138 -5.13 -7.56 -0.69
N TYR A 139 -5.60 -6.79 -1.66
CA TYR A 139 -5.32 -6.94 -3.09
C TYR A 139 -4.77 -5.64 -3.65
N MET A 140 -4.03 -5.74 -4.73
CA MET A 140 -3.43 -4.64 -5.45
C MET A 140 -3.71 -4.78 -6.95
N SER A 141 -3.92 -3.66 -7.62
CA SER A 141 -3.98 -3.54 -9.07
C SER A 141 -2.98 -2.50 -9.54
N ILE A 142 -2.26 -2.79 -10.63
CA ILE A 142 -1.31 -1.88 -11.28
C ILE A 142 -1.80 -1.39 -12.64
N ASP A 143 -3.01 -1.79 -13.02
CA ASP A 143 -3.63 -1.58 -14.33
C ASP A 143 -5.01 -0.95 -14.20
N ASP A 144 -5.16 -0.04 -13.24
CA ASP A 144 -6.39 0.74 -13.02
C ASP A 144 -7.62 -0.13 -12.72
N GLY A 145 -7.40 -1.23 -11.99
CA GLY A 145 -8.45 -2.15 -11.54
C GLY A 145 -8.91 -3.16 -12.59
N ILE A 146 -8.24 -3.25 -13.75
CA ILE A 146 -8.57 -4.26 -14.76
C ILE A 146 -8.30 -5.66 -14.21
N SER A 147 -7.17 -5.83 -13.54
CA SER A 147 -6.83 -7.07 -12.82
C SER A 147 -6.36 -6.80 -11.40
N TRP A 148 -6.70 -7.71 -10.51
CA TRP A 148 -6.35 -7.64 -9.11
C TRP A 148 -5.53 -8.85 -8.69
N HIS A 149 -4.47 -8.60 -7.91
CA HIS A 149 -3.58 -9.63 -7.40
C HIS A 149 -3.57 -9.61 -5.88
N LYS A 150 -3.66 -10.78 -5.26
CA LYS A 150 -3.54 -10.91 -3.81
C LYS A 150 -2.17 -10.45 -3.36
N TRP A 151 -2.14 -9.52 -2.41
CA TRP A 151 -0.90 -8.90 -1.95
C TRP A 151 -0.76 -8.98 -0.43
N GLN A 152 -0.89 -10.19 0.10
CA GLN A 152 -0.99 -10.45 1.53
C GLN A 152 0.34 -10.29 2.28
N ARG A 153 1.49 -10.56 1.64
CA ARG A 153 2.81 -10.55 2.27
C ARG A 153 2.80 -11.26 3.64
N ASN A 154 3.24 -10.58 4.73
CA ASN A 154 3.23 -11.08 6.10
C ASN A 154 2.00 -10.65 6.91
N LEU A 155 1.03 -10.01 6.28
CA LEU A 155 -0.24 -9.64 6.91
C LEU A 155 -1.06 -10.92 7.17
N PRO A 156 -1.62 -11.13 8.38
CA PRO A 156 -2.51 -12.26 8.63
C PRO A 156 -3.79 -12.17 7.79
N VAL A 157 -4.43 -13.30 7.56
CA VAL A 157 -5.75 -13.34 6.89
C VAL A 157 -6.80 -12.83 7.86
N VAL A 158 -7.17 -11.58 7.71
CA VAL A 158 -8.14 -10.85 8.54
C VAL A 158 -8.90 -9.83 7.69
N PRO A 159 -10.09 -9.40 8.13
CA PRO A 159 -10.78 -8.30 7.46
C PRO A 159 -9.96 -7.02 7.51
N ILE A 160 -9.84 -6.37 6.36
CA ILE A 160 -9.24 -5.06 6.22
C ILE A 160 -10.35 -4.04 6.25
N THR A 161 -10.39 -3.25 7.31
CA THR A 161 -11.49 -2.31 7.56
C THR A 161 -11.28 -0.97 6.90
N ASP A 162 -10.01 -0.53 6.76
CA ASP A 162 -9.66 0.69 6.05
C ASP A 162 -8.22 0.66 5.56
N LEU A 163 -7.92 1.50 4.57
CA LEU A 163 -6.61 1.72 3.97
C LEU A 163 -6.35 3.22 3.82
N VAL A 164 -5.13 3.66 4.06
CA VAL A 164 -4.70 5.03 3.79
C VAL A 164 -3.32 5.00 3.16
N VAL A 165 -3.18 5.63 1.99
CA VAL A 165 -1.88 5.93 1.40
C VAL A 165 -1.41 7.25 1.99
N HIS A 166 -0.35 7.22 2.79
CA HIS A 166 0.22 8.42 3.39
C HIS A 166 1.68 8.58 2.97
N LYS A 167 1.96 9.57 2.14
CA LYS A 167 3.28 9.76 1.53
C LYS A 167 3.73 8.47 0.81
N ASN A 168 4.76 7.82 1.33
CA ASN A 168 5.31 6.60 0.75
C ASN A 168 4.86 5.31 1.46
N ASP A 169 3.92 5.40 2.37
CA ASP A 169 3.52 4.26 3.19
C ASP A 169 2.05 3.91 2.97
N LEU A 170 1.74 2.62 3.05
CA LEU A 170 0.37 2.14 3.10
C LEU A 170 0.03 1.73 4.53
N VAL A 171 -0.88 2.46 5.13
CA VAL A 171 -1.43 2.15 6.46
C VAL A 171 -2.66 1.28 6.29
N VAL A 172 -2.69 0.15 6.99
CA VAL A 172 -3.73 -0.86 6.90
C VAL A 172 -4.40 -1.02 8.26
N ALA A 173 -5.69 -0.74 8.34
CA ALA A 173 -6.51 -1.02 9.51
C ALA A 173 -7.12 -2.41 9.38
N THR A 174 -6.99 -3.23 10.43
CA THR A 174 -7.49 -4.60 10.44
C THR A 174 -8.52 -4.82 11.55
N GLN A 175 -9.44 -5.72 11.34
CA GLN A 175 -10.32 -6.16 12.40
C GLN A 175 -9.63 -7.21 13.29
N GLY A 176 -9.27 -6.80 14.51
CA GLY A 176 -8.73 -7.69 15.53
C GLY A 176 -7.22 -7.99 15.44
N ARG A 177 -6.48 -7.35 14.53
CA ARG A 177 -5.02 -7.49 14.42
C ARG A 177 -4.29 -6.15 14.36
N SER A 178 -4.91 -5.10 14.90
CA SER A 178 -4.32 -3.76 15.02
C SER A 178 -4.01 -3.11 13.66
N PHE A 179 -3.17 -2.08 13.67
CA PHE A 179 -2.70 -1.40 12.46
C PHE A 179 -1.41 -2.01 11.96
N TRP A 180 -1.29 -2.05 10.64
CA TRP A 180 -0.09 -2.46 9.92
C TRP A 180 0.37 -1.33 9.03
N ILE A 181 1.67 -1.22 8.84
CA ILE A 181 2.26 -0.25 7.92
C ILE A 181 3.17 -1.01 6.98
N LEU A 182 2.95 -0.83 5.68
CA LEU A 182 3.93 -1.17 4.69
C LEU A 182 4.73 0.08 4.40
N ASP A 183 5.96 0.09 4.87
CA ASP A 183 6.91 1.16 4.59
C ASP A 183 7.35 1.08 3.12
N ASP A 184 7.37 2.22 2.45
CA ASP A 184 7.95 2.40 1.15
C ASP A 184 7.24 1.74 -0.04
N LEU A 185 6.32 2.51 -0.64
CA LEU A 185 5.61 2.17 -1.87
C LEU A 185 6.41 2.51 -3.16
N SER A 186 7.59 3.15 -3.08
CA SER A 186 8.32 3.58 -4.26
C SER A 186 8.61 2.46 -5.26
N PRO A 187 8.95 1.21 -4.85
CA PRO A 187 9.13 0.13 -5.81
C PRO A 187 7.88 -0.21 -6.62
N LEU A 188 6.69 -0.03 -6.05
CA LEU A 188 5.42 -0.26 -6.76
C LEU A 188 5.12 0.89 -7.72
N ARG A 189 5.46 2.12 -7.33
CA ARG A 189 5.29 3.31 -8.16
C ARG A 189 6.19 3.30 -9.38
N GLU A 190 7.43 2.83 -9.24
CA GLU A 190 8.39 2.69 -10.33
C GLU A 190 8.16 1.45 -11.20
N TYR A 191 7.37 0.47 -10.70
CA TYR A 191 7.11 -0.76 -11.44
C TYR A 191 6.45 -0.45 -12.79
N SER A 192 7.09 -0.91 -13.88
CA SER A 192 6.66 -0.70 -15.26
C SER A 192 7.14 -1.84 -16.15
N ASP A 193 6.59 -1.95 -17.34
CA ASP A 193 7.06 -2.91 -18.35
C ASP A 193 8.49 -2.62 -18.77
N GLU A 194 8.89 -1.34 -18.81
CA GLU A 194 10.28 -0.96 -19.08
C GLU A 194 11.23 -1.49 -18.00
N MET A 195 10.85 -1.33 -16.71
CA MET A 195 11.61 -1.90 -15.59
C MET A 195 11.73 -3.42 -15.73
N ARG A 196 10.65 -4.10 -16.07
CA ARG A 196 10.62 -5.57 -16.25
C ARG A 196 11.50 -6.07 -17.39
N SER A 197 11.78 -5.25 -18.38
CA SER A 197 12.63 -5.60 -19.52
C SER A 197 14.12 -5.53 -19.20
N LYS A 198 14.52 -4.90 -18.09
CA LYS A 198 15.93 -4.74 -17.68
C LYS A 198 16.37 -5.94 -16.83
N ASN A 199 17.63 -6.37 -17.02
CA ASN A 199 18.24 -7.41 -16.17
C ASN A 199 18.50 -6.91 -14.76
N ILE A 200 18.74 -5.60 -14.61
CA ILE A 200 18.88 -4.94 -13.33
C ILE A 200 18.13 -3.60 -13.32
N HIS A 201 17.40 -3.34 -12.25
CA HIS A 201 16.81 -2.04 -11.98
C HIS A 201 17.07 -1.65 -10.53
N MET A 202 17.66 -0.49 -10.31
CA MET A 202 17.84 0.10 -8.99
C MET A 202 16.74 1.14 -8.78
N PHE A 203 15.97 0.97 -7.72
CA PHE A 203 14.93 1.91 -7.32
C PHE A 203 15.53 3.17 -6.71
N ASP A 204 14.80 4.27 -6.78
CA ASP A 204 15.20 5.53 -6.18
C ASP A 204 15.55 5.35 -4.70
N VAL A 205 16.73 5.81 -4.33
CA VAL A 205 17.23 5.73 -2.97
C VAL A 205 16.73 6.92 -2.19
N LYS A 206 16.00 6.66 -1.10
CA LYS A 206 15.48 7.71 -0.24
C LYS A 206 16.56 8.33 0.64
N ASP A 207 16.37 9.60 0.93
CA ASP A 207 17.15 10.29 1.95
C ASP A 207 17.04 9.56 3.30
N SER A 208 18.18 9.33 3.92
CA SER A 208 18.24 8.70 5.22
C SER A 208 18.97 9.60 6.23
N HIS A 209 18.51 9.57 7.47
CA HIS A 209 19.12 10.35 8.53
C HIS A 209 19.99 9.48 9.42
N LYS A 210 21.22 9.91 9.67
CA LYS A 210 22.09 9.28 10.68
C LYS A 210 21.56 9.65 12.08
N VAL A 211 20.99 8.67 12.76
CA VAL A 211 20.43 8.85 14.12
C VAL A 211 21.38 8.30 15.16
N LEU A 212 21.74 9.14 16.12
CA LEU A 212 22.45 8.67 17.30
C LEU A 212 21.50 7.90 18.21
N ARG A 213 21.71 6.62 18.35
CA ARG A 213 20.88 5.75 19.20
C ARG A 213 21.15 6.03 20.68
N SER A 214 20.09 6.35 21.42
CA SER A 214 20.13 6.26 22.87
C SER A 214 20.26 4.79 23.30
N ALA A 215 21.18 4.52 24.22
CA ALA A 215 21.39 3.16 24.78
C ALA A 215 20.27 2.70 25.74
N MET A 216 19.14 3.40 25.80
CA MET A 216 18.01 3.00 26.65
C MET A 216 17.42 1.68 26.16
N ARG A 217 17.70 0.61 26.90
CA ARG A 217 16.96 -0.65 26.79
C ARG A 217 15.54 -0.42 27.30
N ARG A 218 14.58 -0.27 26.39
CA ARG A 218 13.16 -0.32 26.75
C ARG A 218 12.78 -1.79 26.98
N GLN A 219 12.15 -2.08 28.10
CA GLN A 219 11.63 -3.40 28.43
C GLN A 219 10.13 -3.45 28.04
N GLY A 220 9.68 -4.54 27.40
CA GLY A 220 8.30 -4.78 27.03
C GLY A 220 8.09 -5.04 25.53
N PRO A 221 6.88 -5.49 25.13
CA PRO A 221 6.55 -5.69 23.73
C PRO A 221 6.50 -4.33 23.00
N MET A 222 7.34 -4.18 22.00
CA MET A 222 7.43 -2.96 21.19
C MET A 222 7.41 -3.30 19.71
N GLY A 223 6.86 -2.39 18.91
CA GLY A 223 6.99 -2.43 17.47
C GLY A 223 8.45 -2.35 17.02
N LYS A 224 8.73 -2.86 15.84
CA LYS A 224 10.04 -2.67 15.20
C LYS A 224 10.07 -1.29 14.56
N ASN A 225 11.09 -0.51 14.86
CA ASN A 225 11.32 0.74 14.13
C ASN A 225 11.81 0.45 12.71
N PRO A 226 11.57 1.37 11.76
CA PRO A 226 12.22 1.34 10.46
C PRO A 226 13.74 1.23 10.60
N TYR A 227 14.39 0.75 9.54
CA TYR A 227 15.85 0.68 9.53
C TYR A 227 16.42 2.11 9.55
N TYR A 228 17.38 2.33 10.48
CA TYR A 228 18.10 3.59 10.56
C TYR A 228 19.38 3.47 9.70
N GLY A 229 19.35 4.06 8.54
CA GLY A 229 20.41 4.02 7.56
C GLY A 229 19.85 4.04 6.14
N THR A 230 20.72 3.92 5.18
CA THR A 230 20.34 3.91 3.76
C THR A 230 19.94 2.50 3.35
N GLU A 231 18.77 2.36 2.76
CA GLU A 231 18.30 1.17 2.07
C GLU A 231 18.39 1.38 0.57
N VAL A 232 19.14 0.52 -0.12
CA VAL A 232 19.15 0.44 -1.58
C VAL A 232 18.33 -0.77 -1.99
N LYS A 233 17.27 -0.54 -2.73
CA LYS A 233 16.41 -1.58 -3.28
C LYS A 233 16.71 -1.75 -4.75
N PHE A 234 16.78 -2.99 -5.22
CA PHE A 234 16.99 -3.29 -6.63
C PHE A 234 16.30 -4.60 -6.99
N PHE A 235 16.00 -4.73 -8.26
CA PHE A 235 15.43 -5.92 -8.85
C PHE A 235 16.45 -6.53 -9.82
N LEU A 236 16.64 -7.83 -9.71
CA LEU A 236 17.50 -8.61 -10.61
C LEU A 236 16.63 -9.61 -11.38
N ARG A 237 16.94 -9.75 -12.66
CA ARG A 237 16.31 -10.72 -13.56
C ARG A 237 17.38 -11.40 -14.41
N ASP A 238 17.21 -12.71 -14.62
CA ASP A 238 18.04 -13.50 -15.54
C ASP A 238 19.55 -13.21 -15.46
N ILE A 239 20.12 -13.18 -14.25
CA ILE A 239 21.55 -13.19 -14.07
C ILE A 239 21.99 -14.64 -14.20
N ASP A 240 22.68 -14.96 -15.28
CA ASP A 240 23.27 -16.29 -15.48
C ASP A 240 24.37 -16.49 -14.45
N GLU A 241 24.21 -17.46 -13.56
CA GLU A 241 25.22 -17.81 -12.55
C GLU A 241 26.53 -18.33 -13.17
N GLU A 242 26.47 -18.82 -14.45
CA GLU A 242 27.63 -19.26 -15.19
C GLU A 242 28.41 -18.10 -15.82
N ASP A 243 27.76 -16.94 -15.98
CA ASP A 243 28.42 -15.73 -16.43
C ASP A 243 29.21 -15.11 -15.25
N SER A 244 30.48 -14.80 -15.46
CA SER A 244 31.35 -14.17 -14.46
C SER A 244 30.93 -12.73 -14.12
N THR A 245 29.62 -12.44 -14.18
CA THR A 245 29.02 -11.14 -13.90
C THR A 245 29.12 -10.82 -12.42
N VAL A 246 29.80 -9.74 -12.09
CA VAL A 246 29.93 -9.24 -10.72
C VAL A 246 28.99 -8.05 -10.52
N LEU A 247 28.06 -8.18 -9.56
CA LEU A 247 27.26 -7.06 -9.11
C LEU A 247 27.98 -6.33 -7.99
N LYS A 248 28.19 -5.01 -8.18
CA LYS A 248 28.84 -4.16 -7.19
C LYS A 248 27.96 -2.94 -6.88
N VAL A 249 27.78 -2.65 -5.58
CA VAL A 249 27.07 -1.47 -5.09
C VAL A 249 28.03 -0.68 -4.21
N GLU A 250 28.25 0.58 -4.54
CA GLU A 250 29.16 1.46 -3.80
C GLU A 250 28.41 2.67 -3.25
N PHE A 251 28.62 2.96 -1.99
CA PHE A 251 28.20 4.20 -1.35
C PHE A 251 29.37 5.17 -1.41
N MET A 252 29.15 6.34 -1.98
CA MET A 252 30.19 7.34 -2.21
C MET A 252 29.87 8.64 -1.49
N SER A 253 30.89 9.42 -1.15
CA SER A 253 30.74 10.81 -0.75
C SER A 253 30.45 11.70 -1.97
N GLU A 254 30.11 12.97 -1.72
CA GLU A 254 29.96 14.00 -2.78
C GLU A 254 31.21 14.13 -3.64
N ASP A 255 32.40 13.95 -3.05
CA ASP A 255 33.69 13.96 -3.74
C ASP A 255 34.01 12.66 -4.47
N MET A 256 33.03 11.77 -4.69
CA MET A 256 33.19 10.47 -5.35
C MET A 256 34.16 9.50 -4.64
N LYS A 257 34.43 9.71 -3.36
CA LYS A 257 35.22 8.78 -2.56
C LYS A 257 34.32 7.63 -2.07
N VAL A 258 34.73 6.39 -2.34
CA VAL A 258 34.01 5.20 -1.86
C VAL A 258 34.07 5.15 -0.33
N LEU A 259 32.91 5.16 0.30
CA LEU A 259 32.73 5.03 1.75
C LEU A 259 32.49 3.58 2.15
N ARG A 260 31.77 2.85 1.31
CA ARG A 260 31.46 1.43 1.51
C ARG A 260 31.22 0.74 0.17
N SER A 261 31.70 -0.48 0.03
CA SER A 261 31.49 -1.31 -1.15
C SER A 261 30.90 -2.67 -0.75
N TYR A 262 29.95 -3.13 -1.56
CA TYR A 262 29.38 -4.46 -1.50
C TYR A 262 29.50 -5.10 -2.87
N SER A 263 29.81 -6.42 -2.89
CA SER A 263 30.00 -7.13 -4.17
C SER A 263 29.53 -8.57 -4.07
N SER A 264 29.05 -9.12 -5.19
CA SER A 264 28.64 -10.52 -5.26
C SER A 264 29.79 -11.51 -5.15
N ASP A 265 31.01 -11.10 -5.53
CA ASP A 265 32.23 -11.89 -5.42
C ASP A 265 33.03 -11.67 -4.14
N SER A 266 32.48 -10.87 -3.20
CA SER A 266 33.19 -10.57 -1.94
C SER A 266 33.43 -11.82 -1.11
N GLU A 267 34.68 -12.03 -0.67
CA GLU A 267 35.02 -13.07 0.29
C GLU A 267 34.49 -12.79 1.70
N LEU A 268 34.28 -11.51 2.01
CA LEU A 268 33.72 -11.09 3.30
C LEU A 268 32.21 -11.21 3.28
N ARG A 269 31.66 -12.15 4.05
CA ARG A 269 30.20 -12.39 4.12
C ARG A 269 29.37 -11.13 4.36
N GLN A 270 29.88 -10.21 5.16
CA GLN A 270 29.19 -8.95 5.49
C GLN A 270 29.12 -7.95 4.31
N ASN A 271 29.93 -8.15 3.29
CA ASN A 271 29.99 -7.32 2.08
C ASN A 271 29.42 -8.04 0.85
N LYS A 272 28.96 -9.30 1.02
CA LYS A 272 28.48 -10.10 -0.08
C LYS A 272 27.04 -9.74 -0.43
N ILE A 273 26.78 -9.53 -1.74
CA ILE A 273 25.45 -9.34 -2.31
C ILE A 273 24.97 -10.68 -2.85
N ASP A 274 23.71 -11.01 -2.58
CA ASP A 274 23.00 -12.11 -3.23
C ASP A 274 22.54 -11.65 -4.62
N ILE A 275 22.76 -12.49 -5.63
CA ILE A 275 22.40 -12.25 -7.03
C ILE A 275 21.25 -13.13 -7.53
N ALA A 276 20.54 -13.83 -6.63
CA ALA A 276 19.35 -14.57 -7.02
C ALA A 276 18.33 -13.65 -7.73
N GLU A 277 17.54 -14.21 -8.65
CA GLU A 277 16.48 -13.45 -9.30
C GLU A 277 15.46 -12.93 -8.26
N GLY A 278 15.03 -11.68 -8.39
CA GLY A 278 14.00 -11.08 -7.56
C GLY A 278 14.35 -9.73 -6.96
N PHE A 279 13.58 -9.35 -5.95
CA PHE A 279 13.78 -8.11 -5.20
C PHE A 279 14.81 -8.27 -4.09
N HIS A 280 15.75 -7.34 -4.07
CA HIS A 280 16.81 -7.27 -3.07
C HIS A 280 16.75 -5.95 -2.29
N THR A 281 17.18 -6.01 -1.04
CA THR A 281 17.36 -4.82 -0.20
C THR A 281 18.74 -4.88 0.45
N LEU A 282 19.60 -3.93 0.08
CA LEU A 282 20.90 -3.74 0.69
C LEU A 282 20.81 -2.61 1.72
N ARG A 283 21.37 -2.83 2.90
CA ARG A 283 21.28 -1.91 4.03
C ARG A 283 22.65 -1.43 4.47
N TRP A 284 22.81 -0.11 4.51
CA TRP A 284 24.03 0.52 5.00
C TRP A 284 23.76 1.47 6.17
N GLY A 285 24.37 1.21 7.32
CA GLY A 285 24.20 1.98 8.55
C GLY A 285 25.02 3.26 8.63
N GLY A 286 25.66 3.69 7.53
CA GLY A 286 26.53 4.87 7.51
C GLY A 286 27.93 4.65 8.09
N ASN A 287 28.36 3.39 8.24
CA ASN A 287 29.70 3.06 8.71
C ASN A 287 30.67 3.04 7.55
N VAL A 288 31.76 3.80 7.66
CA VAL A 288 32.86 3.79 6.69
C VAL A 288 33.75 2.58 6.97
N GLU A 289 34.37 2.03 5.93
CA GLU A 289 35.36 0.96 6.12
C GLU A 289 36.48 1.44 7.06
N GLY A 290 36.60 0.72 8.18
CA GLY A 290 37.62 1.03 9.19
C GLY A 290 38.99 0.64 8.73
N PHE A 291 40.02 1.06 9.48
CA PHE A 291 41.38 0.61 9.28
C PHE A 291 41.46 -0.91 9.37
N GLU A 292 42.17 -1.55 8.47
CA GLU A 292 42.60 -2.93 8.66
C GLU A 292 43.52 -3.00 9.91
N LEU A 293 43.01 -3.65 10.94
CA LEU A 293 43.83 -3.86 12.11
C LEU A 293 44.95 -4.88 11.76
N PRO A 294 46.20 -4.64 12.16
CA PRO A 294 47.27 -5.62 12.00
C PRO A 294 46.87 -6.97 12.62
N LYS A 295 47.26 -8.07 11.98
CA LYS A 295 46.97 -9.41 12.52
C LYS A 295 47.37 -9.52 13.98
N GLY A 296 46.41 -9.89 14.84
CA GLY A 296 46.64 -10.08 16.29
C GLY A 296 46.31 -8.87 17.17
N VAL A 297 45.89 -7.75 16.61
CA VAL A 297 45.44 -6.59 17.37
C VAL A 297 43.92 -6.68 17.56
N MET A 298 43.46 -6.72 18.82
CA MET A 298 42.02 -6.61 19.12
C MET A 298 41.59 -5.15 19.04
N PRO A 299 40.43 -4.83 18.39
CA PRO A 299 39.91 -3.48 18.41
C PRO A 299 39.60 -3.06 19.85
N PRO A 300 39.77 -1.78 20.20
CA PRO A 300 39.38 -1.28 21.51
C PRO A 300 37.88 -1.51 21.73
N ARG A 301 37.48 -1.95 22.94
CA ARG A 301 36.07 -2.16 23.29
C ARG A 301 35.29 -0.85 23.09
N GLY A 302 34.38 -0.84 22.14
CA GLY A 302 33.52 0.32 21.81
C GLY A 302 33.76 0.92 20.43
N SER A 303 34.75 0.47 19.65
CA SER A 303 34.99 0.91 18.27
C SER A 303 34.28 0.05 17.22
N GLN A 304 33.01 -0.25 17.41
CA GLN A 304 32.14 -0.62 16.28
C GLN A 304 31.63 0.69 15.68
N GLY A 305 32.35 1.16 14.67
CA GLY A 305 31.97 2.29 13.85
C GLY A 305 30.77 2.02 12.99
#